data_59fd774840ed13f9bf31634b78acb55e
#
_entry.id   59fd774840ed13f9bf31634b78acb55e
#
_cell.length_a   1.000
_cell.length_b   1.000
_cell.length_c   1.000
_cell.angle_alpha   90.00
_cell.angle_beta   90.00
_cell.angle_gamma   90.00
#
_symmetry.space_group_name_H-M   'P 1'
#
loop_
_entity.id
_entity.type
_entity.pdbx_description
1 polymer ?
#
loop_
_entity_poly.entity_id
_entity_poly.type
_entity_poly.pdbx_seq_one_letter_code
_entity_poly.pdbx_strand_id
1 'polypeptide(L)'
;MQFNFYKYQGTGNDFVVIDNRNLSFPKENHGWVKQICDRRFGIGTDGLMLLENTTDADFKMVYYNADGNESTMCGNGGRCISAFAKKLGMVSDNGTFLAIDGIHEFILKEADVQLKMINVDKINIEKDDYILFTGSPHYVSFRNEIDKIDIVSEARKIRYNEIYSKEGINVNFVEDLSADRQEKDGKIYMRTYERGVEDETLSCGTGTVAVALCFAEKNNLEKGKVEILTPGGNLSVSFTKEGSIFTNIWLQGAAKLVFQGTIDID
;
A
#
# COMPACT_ATOMS: atom_id res chain seq x y z
N MET A 1 19.18 -21.30 12.91
CA MET A 1 19.32 -19.95 13.52
C MET A 1 17.98 -19.48 14.04
N GLN A 2 17.96 -18.75 15.17
CA GLN A 2 16.71 -18.31 15.82
C GLN A 2 16.53 -16.80 15.65
N PHE A 3 15.32 -16.36 15.24
CA PHE A 3 14.96 -14.96 15.07
C PHE A 3 13.65 -14.64 15.79
N ASN A 4 13.62 -13.51 16.50
CA ASN A 4 12.38 -12.91 16.99
C ASN A 4 11.68 -12.19 15.84
N PHE A 5 10.39 -12.41 15.69
CA PHE A 5 9.59 -11.77 14.66
C PHE A 5 8.33 -11.12 15.25
N TYR A 6 7.79 -10.17 14.49
CA TYR A 6 6.55 -9.48 14.78
C TYR A 6 5.64 -9.59 13.56
N LYS A 7 4.43 -10.12 13.77
CA LYS A 7 3.42 -10.20 12.71
C LYS A 7 2.58 -8.94 12.73
N TYR A 8 2.69 -8.14 11.69
CA TYR A 8 1.89 -6.95 11.47
C TYR A 8 0.91 -7.15 10.32
N GLN A 9 -0.17 -6.37 10.31
CA GLN A 9 -1.06 -6.24 9.17
C GLN A 9 -1.50 -4.78 8.99
N GLY A 10 -1.68 -4.37 7.73
CA GLY A 10 -2.26 -3.10 7.32
C GLY A 10 -3.35 -3.35 6.28
N THR A 11 -4.62 -3.17 6.69
CA THR A 11 -5.81 -3.38 5.81
C THR A 11 -5.81 -4.75 5.09
N GLY A 12 -5.53 -5.83 5.87
CA GLY A 12 -5.58 -7.21 5.37
C GLY A 12 -4.31 -7.72 4.70
N ASN A 13 -3.37 -6.84 4.37
CA ASN A 13 -2.05 -7.23 3.87
C ASN A 13 -1.10 -7.44 5.05
N ASP A 14 -0.53 -8.63 5.18
CA ASP A 14 0.18 -9.08 6.38
C ASP A 14 1.68 -9.27 6.17
N PHE A 15 2.47 -8.93 7.20
CA PHE A 15 3.92 -8.91 7.12
C PHE A 15 4.56 -9.54 8.35
N VAL A 16 5.62 -10.29 8.14
CA VAL A 16 6.60 -10.60 9.18
C VAL A 16 7.63 -9.49 9.21
N VAL A 17 7.86 -8.91 10.38
CA VAL A 17 8.83 -7.83 10.59
C VAL A 17 9.90 -8.30 11.58
N ILE A 18 11.16 -8.12 11.24
CA ILE A 18 12.32 -8.48 12.08
C ILE A 18 13.15 -7.23 12.37
N ASP A 19 13.53 -7.06 13.64
CA ASP A 19 14.55 -6.09 14.04
C ASP A 19 15.93 -6.62 13.61
N ASN A 20 16.44 -6.11 12.50
CA ASN A 20 17.73 -6.50 11.93
C ASN A 20 18.81 -5.42 12.11
N ARG A 21 18.70 -4.57 13.14
CA ARG A 21 19.71 -3.53 13.40
C ARG A 21 21.10 -4.08 13.70
N ASN A 22 21.21 -5.32 14.14
CA ASN A 22 22.46 -6.06 14.33
C ASN A 22 22.96 -6.78 13.07
N LEU A 23 22.23 -6.69 11.95
CA LEU A 23 22.54 -7.32 10.65
C LEU A 23 22.73 -8.85 10.72
N SER A 24 21.99 -9.51 11.61
CA SER A 24 22.10 -10.97 11.81
C SER A 24 21.29 -11.81 10.82
N PHE A 25 20.27 -11.22 10.17
CA PHE A 25 19.47 -11.93 9.18
C PHE A 25 20.23 -12.08 7.85
N PRO A 26 20.38 -13.31 7.32
CA PRO A 26 21.15 -13.57 6.09
C PRO A 26 20.35 -13.20 4.85
N LYS A 27 20.38 -11.95 4.45
CA LYS A 27 19.59 -11.34 3.37
C LYS A 27 19.70 -12.04 2.02
N GLU A 28 20.87 -12.64 1.76
CA GLU A 28 21.14 -13.34 0.50
C GLU A 28 20.45 -14.72 0.42
N ASN A 29 19.87 -15.20 1.52
CA ASN A 29 19.17 -16.47 1.53
C ASN A 29 17.69 -16.31 1.21
N HIS A 30 17.36 -16.10 -0.05
CA HIS A 30 16.00 -15.99 -0.56
C HIS A 30 15.11 -17.20 -0.21
N GLY A 31 15.73 -18.39 -0.01
CA GLY A 31 15.02 -19.61 0.41
C GLY A 31 14.40 -19.48 1.80
N TRP A 32 15.12 -18.84 2.73
CA TRP A 32 14.59 -18.58 4.07
C TRP A 32 13.43 -17.60 4.08
N VAL A 33 13.48 -16.55 3.23
CA VAL A 33 12.36 -15.63 3.08
C VAL A 33 11.12 -16.39 2.60
N LYS A 34 11.25 -17.24 1.57
CA LYS A 34 10.15 -18.08 1.08
C LYS A 34 9.59 -19.00 2.17
N GLN A 35 10.48 -19.64 2.93
CA GLN A 35 10.09 -20.53 4.03
C GLN A 35 9.31 -19.76 5.11
N ILE A 36 9.79 -18.59 5.54
CA ILE A 36 9.10 -17.74 6.52
C ILE A 36 7.73 -17.32 6.02
N CYS A 37 7.63 -16.97 4.74
CA CYS A 37 6.40 -16.49 4.12
C CYS A 37 5.39 -17.61 3.82
N ASP A 38 5.80 -18.88 3.78
CA ASP A 38 4.90 -19.98 3.49
C ASP A 38 3.82 -20.11 4.57
N ARG A 39 2.54 -20.14 4.13
CA ARG A 39 1.37 -20.18 5.04
C ARG A 39 1.12 -21.53 5.70
N ARG A 40 1.83 -22.57 5.29
CA ARG A 40 1.69 -23.95 5.83
C ARG A 40 2.94 -24.42 6.55
N PHE A 41 4.12 -24.05 6.04
CA PHE A 41 5.41 -24.55 6.54
C PHE A 41 6.23 -23.47 7.25
N GLY A 42 5.78 -22.22 7.24
CA GLY A 42 6.40 -21.08 7.90
C GLY A 42 5.42 -20.33 8.82
N ILE A 43 5.67 -19.04 9.00
CA ILE A 43 4.78 -18.13 9.74
C ILE A 43 3.55 -17.80 8.89
N GLY A 44 3.72 -17.76 7.57
CA GLY A 44 2.69 -17.36 6.61
C GLY A 44 2.47 -15.86 6.55
N THR A 45 2.80 -15.25 5.41
CA THR A 45 2.73 -13.79 5.23
C THR A 45 2.83 -13.41 3.76
N ASP A 46 2.35 -12.22 3.40
CA ASP A 46 2.50 -11.67 2.06
C ASP A 46 3.93 -11.16 1.80
N GLY A 47 4.71 -10.88 2.87
CA GLY A 47 6.10 -10.48 2.74
C GLY A 47 6.84 -10.37 4.06
N LEU A 48 8.16 -10.29 3.96
CA LEU A 48 9.09 -10.12 5.08
C LEU A 48 9.71 -8.71 5.02
N MET A 49 9.75 -8.03 6.16
CA MET A 49 10.45 -6.75 6.28
C MET A 49 11.55 -6.84 7.34
N LEU A 50 12.71 -6.31 7.01
CA LEU A 50 13.81 -6.10 7.94
C LEU A 50 13.91 -4.61 8.26
N LEU A 51 13.99 -4.28 9.54
CA LEU A 51 14.29 -2.94 10.00
C LEU A 51 15.78 -2.88 10.34
N GLU A 52 16.50 -2.01 9.66
CA GLU A 52 17.96 -1.83 9.80
C GLU A 52 18.31 -0.38 10.17
N ASN A 53 19.51 -0.17 10.72
CA ASN A 53 20.05 1.18 10.93
C ASN A 53 20.51 1.78 9.58
N THR A 54 20.43 3.11 9.48
CA THR A 54 20.98 3.91 8.38
C THR A 54 21.40 5.28 8.88
N THR A 55 22.25 5.98 8.15
CA THR A 55 22.62 7.40 8.41
C THR A 55 21.73 8.37 7.63
N ASP A 56 20.97 7.89 6.66
CA ASP A 56 20.24 8.72 5.67
C ASP A 56 18.78 8.98 6.08
N ALA A 57 18.28 8.23 7.08
CA ALA A 57 16.93 8.33 7.62
C ALA A 57 16.90 7.82 9.07
N ASP A 58 15.76 7.84 9.73
CA ASP A 58 15.63 7.30 11.10
C ASP A 58 15.86 5.78 11.13
N PHE A 59 15.50 5.08 10.06
CA PHE A 59 15.78 3.66 9.86
C PHE A 59 15.72 3.28 8.36
N LYS A 60 16.18 2.06 8.05
CA LYS A 60 16.07 1.46 6.71
C LYS A 60 15.08 0.31 6.73
N MET A 61 14.23 0.27 5.72
CA MET A 61 13.34 -0.84 5.38
C MET A 61 13.94 -1.66 4.26
N VAL A 62 14.13 -2.97 4.49
CA VAL A 62 14.40 -3.93 3.42
C VAL A 62 13.17 -4.82 3.31
N TYR A 63 12.55 -4.85 2.14
CA TYR A 63 11.28 -5.55 1.93
C TYR A 63 11.43 -6.66 0.90
N TYR A 64 10.95 -7.85 1.24
CA TYR A 64 10.88 -9.02 0.37
C TYR A 64 9.45 -9.46 0.19
N ASN A 65 9.05 -9.72 -1.06
CA ASN A 65 7.81 -10.44 -1.35
C ASN A 65 7.89 -11.88 -0.89
N ALA A 66 6.75 -12.56 -0.79
CA ALA A 66 6.68 -13.97 -0.38
C ALA A 66 7.45 -14.93 -1.31
N ASP A 67 7.77 -14.51 -2.54
CA ASP A 67 8.61 -15.26 -3.48
C ASP A 67 10.11 -15.18 -3.17
N GLY A 68 10.50 -14.41 -2.15
CA GLY A 68 11.87 -14.22 -1.70
C GLY A 68 12.63 -13.11 -2.41
N ASN A 69 12.04 -12.42 -3.38
CA ASN A 69 12.70 -11.32 -4.08
C ASN A 69 12.52 -9.99 -3.34
N GLU A 70 13.59 -9.19 -3.27
CA GLU A 70 13.51 -7.83 -2.76
C GLU A 70 12.61 -6.97 -3.65
N SER A 71 11.82 -6.10 -3.06
CA SER A 71 10.82 -5.29 -3.74
C SER A 71 10.81 -3.85 -3.24
N THR A 72 10.15 -2.97 -4.00
CA THR A 72 9.92 -1.58 -3.64
C THR A 72 8.95 -1.47 -2.46
N MET A 73 8.92 -0.30 -1.83
CA MET A 73 8.02 -0.01 -0.71
C MET A 73 6.55 -0.23 -1.10
N CYS A 74 5.84 -1.00 -0.29
CA CYS A 74 4.40 -1.15 -0.34
C CYS A 74 3.76 -0.24 0.72
N GLY A 75 2.74 0.55 0.36
CA GLY A 75 2.07 1.47 1.29
C GLY A 75 1.54 0.80 2.57
N ASN A 76 1.07 -0.44 2.47
CA ASN A 76 0.65 -1.23 3.65
C ASN A 76 1.85 -1.61 4.51
N GLY A 77 2.95 -2.07 3.89
CA GLY A 77 4.21 -2.41 4.56
C GLY A 77 4.87 -1.20 5.21
N GLY A 78 4.92 -0.06 4.52
CA GLY A 78 5.46 1.19 5.05
C GLY A 78 4.76 1.64 6.34
N ARG A 79 3.41 1.51 6.40
CA ARG A 79 2.68 1.79 7.64
C ARG A 79 3.06 0.81 8.77
N CYS A 80 3.16 -0.48 8.45
CA CYS A 80 3.49 -1.51 9.44
C CYS A 80 4.89 -1.34 10.02
N ILE A 81 5.89 -1.08 9.19
CA ILE A 81 7.28 -0.91 9.67
C ILE A 81 7.47 0.39 10.45
N SER A 82 6.74 1.46 10.10
CA SER A 82 6.73 2.72 10.86
C SER A 82 6.14 2.53 12.27
N ALA A 83 5.03 1.78 12.38
CA ALA A 83 4.46 1.41 13.68
C ALA A 83 5.41 0.52 14.48
N PHE A 84 6.16 -0.36 13.82
CA PHE A 84 7.17 -1.19 14.45
C PHE A 84 8.36 -0.36 14.96
N ALA A 85 8.86 0.60 14.18
CA ALA A 85 9.92 1.51 14.61
C ALA A 85 9.55 2.30 15.87
N LYS A 86 8.28 2.77 15.99
CA LYS A 86 7.76 3.37 17.23
C LYS A 86 7.77 2.38 18.39
N LYS A 87 7.34 1.14 18.18
CA LYS A 87 7.39 0.09 19.21
C LYS A 87 8.80 -0.17 19.72
N LEU A 88 9.82 -0.05 18.86
CA LEU A 88 11.24 -0.17 19.23
C LEU A 88 11.81 1.09 19.87
N GLY A 89 11.05 2.19 19.98
CA GLY A 89 11.51 3.46 20.53
C GLY A 89 12.50 4.22 19.63
N MET A 90 12.57 3.91 18.36
CA MET A 90 13.44 4.58 17.38
C MET A 90 12.89 5.95 16.95
N VAL A 91 11.58 6.09 16.91
CA VAL A 91 10.86 7.30 16.52
C VAL A 91 9.73 7.58 17.50
N SER A 92 9.27 8.84 17.57
CA SER A 92 8.11 9.23 18.37
C SER A 92 6.83 9.25 17.54
N ASP A 93 6.43 10.41 17.01
CA ASP A 93 5.15 10.59 16.31
C ASP A 93 5.31 10.83 14.81
N ASN A 94 6.52 10.99 14.31
CA ASN A 94 6.85 11.12 12.89
C ASN A 94 8.28 10.67 12.66
N GLY A 95 8.62 10.49 11.40
CA GLY A 95 9.97 10.13 11.00
C GLY A 95 10.07 9.86 9.51
N THR A 96 11.24 9.35 9.15
CA THR A 96 11.57 8.95 7.79
C THR A 96 12.13 7.54 7.77
N PHE A 97 11.95 6.83 6.68
CA PHE A 97 12.68 5.59 6.42
C PHE A 97 13.22 5.53 5.00
N LEU A 98 14.35 4.89 4.85
CA LEU A 98 14.97 4.60 3.56
C LEU A 98 14.49 3.24 3.07
N ALA A 99 13.90 3.18 1.86
CA ALA A 99 13.63 1.94 1.13
C ALA A 99 14.43 1.91 -0.18
N ILE A 100 14.34 0.85 -0.95
CA ILE A 100 15.06 0.71 -2.22
C ILE A 100 14.70 1.80 -3.24
N ASP A 101 13.49 2.33 -3.16
CA ASP A 101 12.94 3.38 -4.03
C ASP A 101 13.09 4.81 -3.46
N GLY A 102 13.77 4.96 -2.32
CA GLY A 102 14.12 6.27 -1.75
C GLY A 102 13.64 6.48 -0.31
N ILE A 103 13.61 7.75 0.10
CA ILE A 103 13.21 8.17 1.45
C ILE A 103 11.70 8.40 1.48
N HIS A 104 11.06 7.84 2.50
CA HIS A 104 9.63 7.97 2.76
C HIS A 104 9.39 8.66 4.10
N GLU A 105 8.46 9.61 4.15
CA GLU A 105 8.04 10.31 5.34
C GLU A 105 6.76 9.67 5.91
N PHE A 106 6.66 9.63 7.25
CA PHE A 106 5.45 9.14 7.91
C PHE A 106 5.09 9.96 9.15
N ILE A 107 3.81 9.88 9.53
CA ILE A 107 3.27 10.45 10.78
C ILE A 107 2.44 9.36 11.46
N LEU A 108 2.67 9.16 12.75
CA LEU A 108 1.94 8.20 13.58
C LEU A 108 0.84 8.92 14.35
N LYS A 109 -0.41 8.47 14.20
CA LYS A 109 -1.60 9.04 14.87
C LYS A 109 -2.38 7.92 15.54
N GLU A 110 -2.25 7.81 16.86
CA GLU A 110 -2.92 6.77 17.64
C GLU A 110 -2.73 5.37 17.04
N ALA A 111 -3.77 4.82 16.38
CA ALA A 111 -3.75 3.50 15.76
C ALA A 111 -3.44 3.56 14.24
N ASP A 112 -3.36 4.75 13.65
CA ASP A 112 -3.17 4.97 12.23
C ASP A 112 -1.76 5.47 11.92
N VAL A 113 -1.31 5.20 10.71
CA VAL A 113 -0.08 5.74 10.13
C VAL A 113 -0.41 6.47 8.84
N GLN A 114 0.09 7.69 8.71
CA GLN A 114 0.08 8.46 7.48
C GLN A 114 1.43 8.27 6.77
N LEU A 115 1.40 7.93 5.49
CA LEU A 115 2.58 7.90 4.62
C LEU A 115 2.48 9.02 3.59
N LYS A 116 3.57 9.74 3.41
CA LYS A 116 3.73 10.67 2.31
C LYS A 116 3.84 9.91 1.01
N MET A 117 3.03 10.30 0.05
CA MET A 117 3.02 9.72 -1.28
C MET A 117 3.64 10.68 -2.30
N ILE A 118 4.03 10.17 -3.45
CA ILE A 118 4.57 10.98 -4.54
C ILE A 118 3.54 11.98 -5.06
N ASN A 119 3.99 13.10 -5.58
CA ASN A 119 3.13 14.03 -6.31
C ASN A 119 2.62 13.39 -7.59
N VAL A 120 1.43 13.79 -8.03
CA VAL A 120 0.82 13.29 -9.29
C VAL A 120 0.55 14.48 -10.20
N ASP A 121 1.28 14.53 -11.30
CA ASP A 121 1.27 15.66 -12.23
C ASP A 121 0.17 15.54 -13.29
N LYS A 122 -0.28 14.32 -13.56
CA LYS A 122 -1.19 14.04 -14.67
C LYS A 122 -2.15 12.90 -14.38
N ILE A 123 -3.42 13.16 -14.66
CA ILE A 123 -4.47 12.15 -14.79
C ILE A 123 -4.93 12.17 -16.25
N ASN A 124 -4.79 11.04 -16.95
CA ASN A 124 -5.35 10.88 -18.28
C ASN A 124 -6.80 10.40 -18.14
N ILE A 125 -7.70 11.00 -18.90
CA ILE A 125 -9.13 10.62 -18.91
C ILE A 125 -9.43 10.02 -20.29
N GLU A 126 -9.90 8.79 -20.30
CA GLU A 126 -10.30 8.05 -21.49
C GLU A 126 -11.78 7.68 -21.37
N LYS A 127 -12.65 8.41 -22.07
CA LYS A 127 -14.11 8.34 -21.90
C LYS A 127 -14.51 8.71 -20.47
N ASP A 128 -14.90 7.71 -19.65
CA ASP A 128 -15.32 7.87 -18.26
C ASP A 128 -14.33 7.24 -17.27
N ASP A 129 -13.20 6.73 -17.76
CA ASP A 129 -12.17 6.05 -16.96
C ASP A 129 -10.92 6.92 -16.84
N TYR A 130 -10.13 6.66 -15.81
CA TYR A 130 -8.96 7.46 -15.44
C TYR A 130 -7.71 6.58 -15.40
N ILE A 131 -6.60 7.09 -15.96
CA ILE A 131 -5.31 6.42 -15.95
C ILE A 131 -4.27 7.35 -15.36
N LEU A 132 -3.57 6.90 -14.31
CA LEU A 132 -2.55 7.68 -13.63
C LEU A 132 -1.47 6.80 -13.01
N PHE A 133 -0.38 7.44 -12.60
CA PHE A 133 0.74 6.81 -11.91
C PHE A 133 0.88 7.40 -10.50
N THR A 134 0.80 6.53 -9.48
CA THR A 134 0.93 6.90 -8.05
C THR A 134 2.03 6.11 -7.35
N GLY A 135 3.09 5.75 -8.08
CA GLY A 135 4.12 4.78 -7.71
C GLY A 135 3.96 3.45 -8.44
N SER A 136 2.78 3.22 -8.98
CA SER A 136 2.42 2.12 -9.89
C SER A 136 1.35 2.62 -10.87
N PRO A 137 1.23 2.05 -12.08
CA PRO A 137 0.18 2.44 -13.02
C PRO A 137 -1.18 1.91 -12.57
N HIS A 138 -2.19 2.77 -12.62
CA HIS A 138 -3.56 2.47 -12.22
C HIS A 138 -4.57 2.88 -13.27
N TYR A 139 -5.50 1.99 -13.52
CA TYR A 139 -6.75 2.22 -14.23
C TYR A 139 -7.88 2.31 -13.20
N VAL A 140 -8.69 3.36 -13.24
CA VAL A 140 -9.77 3.64 -12.30
C VAL A 140 -11.07 3.81 -13.06
N SER A 141 -12.06 2.98 -12.74
CA SER A 141 -13.37 2.98 -13.38
C SER A 141 -14.47 3.13 -12.32
N PHE A 142 -15.23 4.23 -12.41
CA PHE A 142 -16.38 4.47 -11.54
C PHE A 142 -17.60 3.68 -12.04
N ARG A 143 -18.14 2.83 -11.18
CA ARG A 143 -19.29 1.95 -11.47
C ARG A 143 -20.24 1.88 -10.28
N ASN A 144 -21.48 1.50 -10.54
CA ASN A 144 -22.45 1.19 -9.48
C ASN A 144 -22.39 -0.30 -9.15
N GLU A 145 -22.78 -0.66 -7.93
CA GLU A 145 -22.97 -2.04 -7.46
C GLU A 145 -21.72 -2.92 -7.69
N ILE A 146 -20.51 -2.38 -7.36
CA ILE A 146 -19.25 -3.10 -7.62
C ILE A 146 -19.13 -4.42 -6.84
N ASP A 147 -19.89 -4.61 -5.78
CA ASP A 147 -19.97 -5.89 -5.07
C ASP A 147 -20.52 -7.03 -5.93
N LYS A 148 -21.32 -6.71 -6.96
CA LYS A 148 -21.92 -7.70 -7.87
C LYS A 148 -21.02 -8.03 -9.06
N ILE A 149 -19.91 -7.32 -9.23
CA ILE A 149 -18.98 -7.50 -10.36
C ILE A 149 -18.09 -8.71 -10.08
N ASP A 150 -17.96 -9.59 -11.08
CA ASP A 150 -16.84 -10.53 -11.14
C ASP A 150 -15.57 -9.74 -11.50
N ILE A 151 -14.88 -9.26 -10.44
CA ILE A 151 -13.77 -8.34 -10.60
C ILE A 151 -12.63 -8.94 -11.42
N VAL A 152 -12.34 -10.23 -11.24
CA VAL A 152 -11.23 -10.89 -11.96
C VAL A 152 -11.52 -10.94 -13.44
N SER A 153 -12.73 -11.35 -13.83
CA SER A 153 -13.15 -11.42 -15.22
C SER A 153 -13.16 -10.04 -15.88
N GLU A 154 -13.71 -9.03 -15.21
CA GLU A 154 -13.81 -7.68 -15.77
C GLU A 154 -12.43 -6.97 -15.84
N ALA A 155 -11.62 -7.11 -14.80
CA ALA A 155 -10.29 -6.51 -14.77
C ALA A 155 -9.35 -7.13 -15.82
N ARG A 156 -9.44 -8.43 -16.07
CA ARG A 156 -8.63 -9.11 -17.08
C ARG A 156 -8.90 -8.59 -18.50
N LYS A 157 -10.11 -8.14 -18.81
CA LYS A 157 -10.42 -7.50 -20.11
C LYS A 157 -9.62 -6.21 -20.31
N ILE A 158 -9.33 -5.49 -19.22
CA ILE A 158 -8.51 -4.27 -19.23
C ILE A 158 -7.03 -4.64 -19.18
N ARG A 159 -6.64 -5.44 -18.18
CA ARG A 159 -5.25 -5.81 -17.88
C ARG A 159 -4.54 -6.47 -19.08
N TYR A 160 -5.27 -7.24 -19.87
CA TYR A 160 -4.72 -8.00 -21.00
C TYR A 160 -5.16 -7.48 -22.38
N ASN A 161 -5.67 -6.25 -22.46
CA ASN A 161 -5.91 -5.61 -23.74
C ASN A 161 -4.59 -5.23 -24.44
N GLU A 162 -4.66 -4.78 -25.69
CA GLU A 162 -3.49 -4.44 -26.51
C GLU A 162 -2.61 -3.35 -25.88
N ILE A 163 -3.20 -2.43 -25.08
CA ILE A 163 -2.48 -1.30 -24.47
C ILE A 163 -1.70 -1.77 -23.24
N TYR A 164 -2.32 -2.57 -22.36
CA TYR A 164 -1.79 -2.87 -21.03
C TYR A 164 -1.22 -4.29 -20.89
N SER A 165 -1.35 -5.15 -21.89
CA SER A 165 -0.93 -6.56 -21.81
C SER A 165 0.57 -6.72 -21.52
N LYS A 166 1.42 -5.83 -22.06
CA LYS A 166 2.87 -5.94 -21.95
C LYS A 166 3.42 -5.47 -20.59
N GLU A 167 3.08 -4.24 -20.18
CA GLU A 167 3.65 -3.63 -18.97
C GLU A 167 2.77 -3.84 -17.74
N GLY A 168 1.50 -4.11 -17.98
CA GLY A 168 0.51 -4.31 -16.95
C GLY A 168 0.00 -3.03 -16.32
N ILE A 169 -1.18 -3.14 -15.71
CA ILE A 169 -1.82 -2.06 -14.97
C ILE A 169 -2.66 -2.65 -13.84
N ASN A 170 -2.69 -1.96 -12.69
CA ASN A 170 -3.65 -2.27 -11.64
C ASN A 170 -5.02 -1.75 -12.05
N VAL A 171 -6.08 -2.53 -11.85
CA VAL A 171 -7.44 -2.13 -12.21
C VAL A 171 -8.26 -1.93 -10.95
N ASN A 172 -8.84 -0.73 -10.79
CA ASN A 172 -9.63 -0.37 -9.63
C ASN A 172 -11.06 -0.05 -10.09
N PHE A 173 -12.03 -0.81 -9.58
CA PHE A 173 -13.43 -0.47 -9.70
C PHE A 173 -13.89 0.28 -8.47
N VAL A 174 -14.59 1.38 -8.66
CA VAL A 174 -14.92 2.35 -7.61
C VAL A 174 -16.40 2.66 -7.62
N GLU A 175 -17.02 2.61 -6.46
CA GLU A 175 -18.38 3.06 -6.23
C GLU A 175 -18.36 4.30 -5.34
N ASP A 176 -19.02 5.36 -5.79
CA ASP A 176 -19.18 6.59 -5.04
C ASP A 176 -20.34 6.43 -4.04
N LEU A 177 -20.01 6.44 -2.75
CA LEU A 177 -20.95 6.28 -1.65
C LEU A 177 -21.35 7.64 -1.02
N SER A 178 -20.91 8.76 -1.59
CA SER A 178 -21.24 10.09 -1.09
C SER A 178 -22.74 10.37 -1.30
N ALA A 179 -23.48 10.42 -0.21
CA ALA A 179 -24.93 10.59 -0.25
C ALA A 179 -25.36 12.02 -0.66
N ASP A 180 -24.46 13.01 -0.54
CA ASP A 180 -24.72 14.39 -0.90
C ASP A 180 -23.45 15.01 -1.50
N ARG A 181 -23.56 15.54 -2.72
CA ARG A 181 -22.43 16.16 -3.46
C ARG A 181 -21.93 17.47 -2.85
N GLN A 182 -22.49 17.91 -1.72
CA GLN A 182 -22.08 19.12 -1.02
C GLN A 182 -21.02 18.87 0.06
N GLU A 183 -20.75 17.62 0.42
CA GLU A 183 -19.67 17.30 1.34
C GLU A 183 -18.31 17.42 0.62
N LYS A 184 -17.38 18.19 1.21
CA LYS A 184 -15.99 18.33 0.72
C LYS A 184 -15.17 17.06 0.93
N ASP A 185 -15.66 16.15 1.76
CA ASP A 185 -15.04 14.87 2.08
C ASP A 185 -15.83 13.76 1.37
N GLY A 186 -15.18 13.11 0.40
CA GLY A 186 -15.80 12.00 -0.33
C GLY A 186 -15.69 10.68 0.44
N LYS A 187 -16.67 9.81 0.23
CA LYS A 187 -16.64 8.43 0.69
C LYS A 187 -16.87 7.49 -0.48
N ILE A 188 -15.92 6.60 -0.71
CA ILE A 188 -15.94 5.68 -1.85
C ILE A 188 -15.64 4.26 -1.39
N TYR A 189 -16.15 3.29 -2.13
CA TYR A 189 -15.80 1.89 -1.99
C TYR A 189 -14.98 1.47 -3.20
N MET A 190 -13.87 0.75 -3.00
CA MET A 190 -13.04 0.26 -4.08
C MET A 190 -12.71 -1.23 -3.95
N ARG A 191 -12.59 -1.87 -5.11
CA ARG A 191 -12.05 -3.22 -5.28
C ARG A 191 -10.94 -3.17 -6.30
N THR A 192 -9.83 -3.85 -6.03
CA THR A 192 -8.62 -3.79 -6.86
C THR A 192 -8.20 -5.16 -7.35
N TYR A 193 -8.01 -5.29 -8.66
CA TYR A 193 -7.23 -6.36 -9.29
C TYR A 193 -5.79 -5.88 -9.44
N GLU A 194 -4.86 -6.56 -8.80
CA GLU A 194 -3.49 -6.08 -8.65
C GLU A 194 -2.53 -6.72 -9.65
N ARG A 195 -1.79 -5.89 -10.36
CA ARG A 195 -0.71 -6.31 -11.25
C ARG A 195 0.39 -7.02 -10.49
N GLY A 196 0.78 -8.20 -10.96
CA GLY A 196 1.80 -9.02 -10.31
C GLY A 196 1.22 -10.07 -9.35
N VAL A 197 0.07 -9.79 -8.72
CA VAL A 197 -0.75 -10.77 -8.02
C VAL A 197 -1.68 -11.49 -9.00
N GLU A 198 -2.19 -10.73 -9.98
CA GLU A 198 -3.10 -11.16 -11.05
C GLU A 198 -4.42 -11.74 -10.51
N ASP A 199 -4.86 -11.18 -9.37
CA ASP A 199 -6.10 -11.49 -8.69
C ASP A 199 -6.60 -10.28 -7.89
N GLU A 200 -7.80 -10.37 -7.29
CA GLU A 200 -8.30 -9.38 -6.36
C GLU A 200 -7.47 -9.37 -5.07
N THR A 201 -7.08 -8.18 -4.61
CA THR A 201 -6.40 -7.99 -3.31
C THR A 201 -7.31 -7.27 -2.33
N LEU A 202 -7.07 -7.49 -1.03
CA LEU A 202 -7.86 -6.88 0.04
C LEU A 202 -7.67 -5.36 0.11
N SER A 203 -6.49 -4.85 -0.26
CA SER A 203 -6.20 -3.41 -0.35
C SER A 203 -4.92 -3.15 -1.12
N CYS A 204 -4.90 -2.07 -1.91
CA CYS A 204 -3.73 -1.58 -2.63
C CYS A 204 -3.49 -0.11 -2.25
N GLY A 205 -2.35 0.19 -1.63
CA GLY A 205 -2.04 1.54 -1.12
C GLY A 205 -1.96 2.59 -2.25
N THR A 206 -1.21 2.30 -3.31
CA THR A 206 -1.10 3.19 -4.49
C THR A 206 -2.42 3.28 -5.24
N GLY A 207 -3.20 2.19 -5.29
CA GLY A 207 -4.56 2.18 -5.83
C GLY A 207 -5.51 3.08 -5.04
N THR A 208 -5.41 3.06 -3.71
CA THR A 208 -6.18 3.94 -2.83
C THR A 208 -5.90 5.42 -3.12
N VAL A 209 -4.63 5.77 -3.33
CA VAL A 209 -4.26 7.12 -3.75
C VAL A 209 -4.84 7.44 -5.12
N ALA A 210 -4.69 6.54 -6.09
CA ALA A 210 -5.20 6.74 -7.44
C ALA A 210 -6.71 7.03 -7.45
N VAL A 211 -7.52 6.23 -6.75
CA VAL A 211 -8.97 6.42 -6.73
C VAL A 211 -9.40 7.70 -6.02
N ALA A 212 -8.70 8.08 -4.93
CA ALA A 212 -8.97 9.34 -4.24
C ALA A 212 -8.71 10.56 -5.12
N LEU A 213 -7.60 10.55 -5.88
CA LEU A 213 -7.27 11.66 -6.79
C LEU A 213 -8.22 11.70 -8.00
N CYS A 214 -8.63 10.54 -8.52
CA CYS A 214 -9.65 10.49 -9.57
C CYS A 214 -11.02 11.01 -9.08
N PHE A 215 -11.39 10.68 -7.85
CA PHE A 215 -12.60 11.24 -7.22
C PHE A 215 -12.49 12.76 -7.09
N ALA A 216 -11.34 13.26 -6.65
CA ALA A 216 -11.08 14.69 -6.53
C ALA A 216 -11.15 15.40 -7.89
N GLU A 217 -10.55 14.80 -8.93
CA GLU A 217 -10.60 15.31 -10.31
C GLU A 217 -12.04 15.41 -10.82
N LYS A 218 -12.79 14.31 -10.68
CA LYS A 218 -14.20 14.20 -11.10
C LYS A 218 -15.10 15.25 -10.44
N ASN A 219 -14.82 15.58 -9.18
CA ASN A 219 -15.63 16.51 -8.38
C ASN A 219 -15.02 17.93 -8.26
N ASN A 220 -13.94 18.21 -9.01
CA ASN A 220 -13.22 19.51 -9.00
C ASN A 220 -12.78 19.96 -7.60
N LEU A 221 -12.26 19.03 -6.80
CA LEU A 221 -11.76 19.35 -5.45
C LEU A 221 -10.32 19.82 -5.52
N GLU A 222 -10.03 21.01 -4.99
CA GLU A 222 -8.67 21.56 -4.90
C GLU A 222 -7.89 21.08 -3.67
N LYS A 223 -8.60 20.67 -2.62
CA LYS A 223 -8.06 20.05 -1.40
C LYS A 223 -9.14 19.29 -0.69
N GLY A 224 -8.79 18.29 0.05
CA GLY A 224 -9.74 17.54 0.85
C GLY A 224 -9.15 16.24 1.42
N LYS A 225 -10.04 15.46 2.00
CA LYS A 225 -9.79 14.11 2.46
C LYS A 225 -10.88 13.21 1.90
N VAL A 226 -10.47 12.14 1.25
CA VAL A 226 -11.38 11.10 0.75
C VAL A 226 -11.25 9.88 1.65
N GLU A 227 -12.36 9.34 2.10
CA GLU A 227 -12.43 8.06 2.82
C GLU A 227 -12.67 6.92 1.84
N ILE A 228 -11.86 5.89 1.94
CA ILE A 228 -11.90 4.75 1.03
C ILE A 228 -12.14 3.47 1.83
N LEU A 229 -13.26 2.83 1.53
CA LEU A 229 -13.57 1.49 1.99
C LEU A 229 -12.95 0.48 1.03
N THR A 230 -12.28 -0.52 1.55
CA THR A 230 -11.75 -1.65 0.81
C THR A 230 -12.17 -2.96 1.47
N PRO A 231 -12.12 -4.12 0.81
CA PRO A 231 -12.37 -5.40 1.47
C PRO A 231 -11.49 -5.66 2.70
N GLY A 232 -10.28 -5.08 2.74
CA GLY A 232 -9.33 -5.22 3.86
C GLY A 232 -9.51 -4.21 4.99
N GLY A 233 -10.31 -3.15 4.80
CA GLY A 233 -10.56 -2.13 5.81
C GLY A 233 -10.60 -0.70 5.25
N ASN A 234 -10.60 0.25 6.17
CA ASN A 234 -10.73 1.66 5.83
C ASN A 234 -9.38 2.33 5.66
N LEU A 235 -9.26 3.11 4.63
CA LEU A 235 -8.13 3.97 4.32
C LEU A 235 -8.63 5.39 4.09
N SER A 236 -7.76 6.37 4.11
CA SER A 236 -8.08 7.72 3.65
C SER A 236 -6.89 8.37 2.96
N VAL A 237 -7.18 9.28 2.07
CA VAL A 237 -6.16 10.07 1.36
C VAL A 237 -6.49 11.54 1.50
N SER A 238 -5.54 12.32 1.99
CA SER A 238 -5.59 13.78 1.95
C SER A 238 -4.63 14.31 0.89
N PHE A 239 -4.99 15.43 0.27
CA PHE A 239 -4.23 16.01 -0.82
C PHE A 239 -4.49 17.52 -0.94
N THR A 240 -3.63 18.18 -1.71
CA THR A 240 -3.81 19.54 -2.24
C THR A 240 -3.62 19.48 -3.76
N LYS A 241 -4.43 20.22 -4.53
CA LYS A 241 -4.33 20.33 -5.98
C LYS A 241 -4.03 21.77 -6.37
N GLU A 242 -3.01 21.95 -7.18
CA GLU A 242 -2.60 23.25 -7.74
C GLU A 242 -2.55 23.13 -9.28
N GLY A 243 -3.55 23.68 -9.93
CA GLY A 243 -3.76 23.44 -11.36
C GLY A 243 -4.07 21.98 -11.66
N SER A 244 -3.21 21.30 -12.42
CA SER A 244 -3.34 19.86 -12.70
C SER A 244 -2.55 18.97 -11.76
N ILE A 245 -1.75 19.53 -10.86
CA ILE A 245 -0.79 18.79 -10.03
C ILE A 245 -1.38 18.55 -8.65
N PHE A 246 -1.40 17.27 -8.25
CA PHE A 246 -1.72 16.87 -6.90
C PHE A 246 -0.44 16.77 -6.06
N THR A 247 -0.41 17.49 -4.94
CA THR A 247 0.71 17.59 -4.02
C THR A 247 0.25 17.28 -2.59
N ASN A 248 1.20 17.22 -1.69
CA ASN A 248 0.92 17.01 -0.27
C ASN A 248 -0.03 15.82 -0.02
N ILE A 249 0.22 14.74 -0.76
CA ILE A 249 -0.61 13.53 -0.74
C ILE A 249 -0.19 12.66 0.44
N TRP A 250 -1.15 12.31 1.30
CA TRP A 250 -0.94 11.45 2.46
C TRP A 250 -1.94 10.29 2.45
N LEU A 251 -1.42 9.08 2.42
CA LEU A 251 -2.19 7.85 2.61
C LEU A 251 -2.24 7.51 4.10
N GLN A 252 -3.43 7.42 4.67
CA GLN A 252 -3.65 7.06 6.07
C GLN A 252 -4.38 5.73 6.20
N GLY A 253 -3.96 4.92 7.15
CA GLY A 253 -4.64 3.69 7.52
C GLY A 253 -4.00 2.99 8.70
N ALA A 254 -4.70 2.00 9.23
CA ALA A 254 -4.24 1.24 10.38
C ALA A 254 -2.99 0.42 10.07
N ALA A 255 -2.17 0.24 11.11
CA ALA A 255 -1.08 -0.72 11.17
C ALA A 255 -1.15 -1.44 12.53
N LYS A 256 -1.43 -2.73 12.53
CA LYS A 256 -1.70 -3.48 13.76
C LYS A 256 -0.72 -4.61 13.96
N LEU A 257 -0.11 -4.66 15.14
CA LEU A 257 0.58 -5.86 15.61
C LEU A 257 -0.47 -6.94 15.88
N VAL A 258 -0.32 -8.10 15.25
CA VAL A 258 -1.24 -9.25 15.41
C VAL A 258 -0.71 -10.18 16.50
N PHE A 259 0.55 -10.60 16.36
CA PHE A 259 1.27 -11.40 17.35
C PHE A 259 2.78 -11.27 17.14
N GLN A 260 3.54 -11.83 18.07
CA GLN A 260 5.00 -11.93 17.98
C GLN A 260 5.44 -13.32 18.43
N GLY A 261 6.61 -13.74 18.01
CA GLY A 261 7.14 -15.05 18.33
C GLY A 261 8.60 -15.18 17.96
N THR A 262 9.07 -16.43 17.98
CA THR A 262 10.42 -16.82 17.59
C THR A 262 10.31 -17.92 16.53
N ILE A 263 11.17 -17.86 15.53
CA ILE A 263 11.27 -18.90 14.50
C ILE A 263 12.70 -19.43 14.45
N ASP A 264 12.82 -20.75 14.38
CA ASP A 264 14.07 -21.45 14.08
C ASP A 264 14.12 -21.74 12.58
N ILE A 265 15.20 -21.36 11.93
CA ILE A 265 15.45 -21.61 10.50
C ILE A 265 16.76 -22.37 10.38
N ASP A 266 16.70 -23.54 9.74
CA ASP A 266 17.81 -24.44 9.51
C ASP A 266 18.47 -24.22 8.13
#